data_feff9dd13c9535d59267f027bb8904d0
#
_entry.id   feff9dd13c9535d59267f027bb8904d0
#
_cell.length_a   1.000
_cell.length_b   1.000
_cell.length_c   1.000
_cell.angle_alpha   90.00
_cell.angle_beta   90.00
_cell.angle_gamma   90.00
#
_symmetry.space_group_name_H-M   'P 1'
#
loop_
_entity.id
_entity.type
_entity.pdbx_description
1 polymer ?
#
loop_
_entity_poly.entity_id
_entity_poly.type
_entity_poly.pdbx_seq_one_letter_code
_entity_poly.pdbx_strand_id
1 'polypeptide(L)'
;MIEKIIKRDGRVVSFDKTKIAEAIWKAAQSVGGKDKELAYKLADQVVELLEKTLKPDEIPTVEQVQDLVEKVLVENGHYKTAKAYITYRKYK
;
A
#
# COMPACT_ATOMS: atom_id res chain seq x y z
N MET A 1 2.07 -12.10 -11.37
CA MET A 1 2.70 -11.84 -10.07
C MET A 1 3.64 -10.66 -10.17
N ILE A 2 3.53 -9.70 -9.25
CA ILE A 2 4.34 -8.49 -9.31
C ILE A 2 5.70 -8.76 -8.68
N GLU A 3 6.76 -8.53 -9.45
CA GLU A 3 8.12 -8.81 -8.98
C GLU A 3 8.93 -7.55 -8.72
N LYS A 4 8.58 -6.45 -9.38
CA LYS A 4 9.37 -5.21 -9.32
C LYS A 4 8.48 -4.00 -9.13
N ILE A 5 9.08 -2.92 -8.64
CA ILE A 5 8.41 -1.64 -8.45
C ILE A 5 9.40 -0.52 -8.79
N ILE A 6 8.86 0.57 -9.34
CA ILE A 6 9.66 1.75 -9.68
C ILE A 6 9.55 2.76 -8.56
N LYS A 7 10.68 3.12 -7.96
CA LYS A 7 10.73 4.10 -6.88
C LYS A 7 10.63 5.53 -7.44
N ARG A 8 10.41 6.50 -6.56
CA ARG A 8 10.22 7.91 -6.97
C ARG A 8 11.40 8.47 -7.75
N ASP A 9 12.61 7.99 -7.48
CA ASP A 9 13.82 8.42 -8.17
C ASP A 9 14.07 7.64 -9.48
N GLY A 10 13.13 6.80 -9.87
CA GLY A 10 13.21 6.02 -11.10
C GLY A 10 13.88 4.67 -10.97
N ARG A 11 14.45 4.33 -9.82
CA ARG A 11 15.10 3.04 -9.63
C ARG A 11 14.09 1.91 -9.62
N VAL A 12 14.42 0.82 -10.28
CA VAL A 12 13.59 -0.39 -10.28
C VAL A 12 14.15 -1.32 -9.21
N VAL A 13 13.31 -1.69 -8.25
CA VAL A 13 13.71 -2.58 -7.14
C VAL A 13 12.70 -3.71 -7.01
N SER A 14 13.03 -4.71 -6.19
CA SER A 14 12.12 -5.83 -5.92
C SER A 14 10.86 -5.34 -5.23
N PHE A 15 9.73 -5.87 -5.65
CA PHE A 15 8.45 -5.61 -5.00
C PHE A 15 8.34 -6.44 -3.73
N ASP A 16 7.98 -5.81 -2.62
CA ASP A 16 7.84 -6.49 -1.32
C ASP A 16 6.52 -6.11 -0.68
N LYS A 17 5.57 -7.04 -0.71
CA LYS A 17 4.23 -6.86 -0.13
C LYS A 17 4.30 -6.57 1.37
N THR A 18 5.30 -7.12 2.07
CA THR A 18 5.47 -6.89 3.50
C THR A 18 5.63 -5.41 3.81
N LYS A 19 6.31 -4.67 2.94
CA LYS A 19 6.47 -3.22 3.14
C LYS A 19 5.14 -2.47 3.09
N ILE A 20 4.23 -2.92 2.23
CA ILE A 20 2.88 -2.35 2.17
C ILE A 20 2.16 -2.63 3.50
N ALA A 21 2.18 -3.88 3.95
CA ALA A 21 1.53 -4.29 5.19
C ALA A 21 2.08 -3.52 6.39
N GLU A 22 3.41 -3.37 6.46
CA GLU A 22 4.05 -2.64 7.57
C GLU A 22 3.69 -1.15 7.56
N ALA A 23 3.60 -0.54 6.38
CA ALA A 23 3.20 0.86 6.26
C ALA A 23 1.75 1.05 6.74
N ILE A 24 0.85 0.15 6.34
CA ILE A 24 -0.55 0.17 6.80
C ILE A 24 -0.60 -0.02 8.31
N TRP A 25 0.19 -0.95 8.84
CA TRP A 25 0.24 -1.24 10.27
C TRP A 25 0.70 -0.01 11.06
N LYS A 26 1.75 0.66 10.62
CA LYS A 26 2.24 1.88 11.27
C LYS A 26 1.16 2.96 11.29
N ALA A 27 0.47 3.15 10.17
CA ALA A 27 -0.63 4.12 10.12
C ALA A 27 -1.76 3.73 11.07
N ALA A 28 -2.12 2.45 11.12
CA ALA A 28 -3.17 1.96 12.01
C ALA A 28 -2.80 2.17 13.47
N GLN A 29 -1.56 1.84 13.86
CA GLN A 29 -1.09 2.03 15.23
C GLN A 29 -1.17 3.50 15.66
N SER A 30 -0.85 4.42 14.76
CA SER A 30 -0.85 5.84 15.08
C SER A 30 -2.24 6.36 15.43
N VAL A 31 -3.30 5.66 15.03
CA VAL A 31 -4.68 6.03 15.34
C VAL A 31 -5.36 5.02 16.27
N GLY A 32 -4.56 4.24 17.02
CA GLY A 32 -5.05 3.31 18.03
C GLY A 32 -5.42 1.92 17.55
N GLY A 33 -5.09 1.57 16.32
CA GLY A 33 -5.35 0.24 15.79
C GLY A 33 -4.47 -0.82 16.44
N LYS A 34 -5.03 -2.01 16.63
CA LYS A 34 -4.35 -3.12 17.32
C LYS A 34 -4.28 -4.41 16.54
N ASP A 35 -4.86 -4.44 15.34
CA ASP A 35 -4.96 -5.66 14.54
C ASP A 35 -3.93 -5.65 13.41
N LYS A 36 -2.76 -6.23 13.67
CA LYS A 36 -1.70 -6.34 12.70
C LYS A 36 -2.09 -7.27 11.54
N GLU A 37 -2.84 -8.33 11.84
CA GLU A 37 -3.29 -9.27 10.82
C GLU A 37 -4.16 -8.59 9.78
N LEU A 38 -5.01 -7.66 10.21
CA LEU A 38 -5.86 -6.89 9.31
C LEU A 38 -5.01 -6.09 8.32
N ALA A 39 -3.90 -5.51 8.79
CA ALA A 39 -3.00 -4.77 7.91
C ALA A 39 -2.46 -5.67 6.79
N TYR A 40 -2.14 -6.91 7.10
CA TYR A 40 -1.65 -7.87 6.10
C TYR A 40 -2.74 -8.27 5.12
N LYS A 41 -3.98 -8.43 5.60
CA LYS A 41 -5.12 -8.72 4.73
C LYS A 41 -5.40 -7.55 3.78
N LEU A 42 -5.31 -6.32 4.28
CA LEU A 42 -5.49 -5.13 3.45
C LEU A 42 -4.39 -5.01 2.40
N ALA A 43 -3.16 -5.35 2.77
CA ALA A 43 -2.05 -5.38 1.81
C ALA A 43 -2.32 -6.40 0.68
N ASP A 44 -2.90 -7.56 1.02
CA ASP A 44 -3.28 -8.55 0.02
C ASP A 44 -4.32 -7.99 -0.95
N GLN A 45 -5.29 -7.22 -0.46
CA GLN A 45 -6.28 -6.57 -1.31
C GLN A 45 -5.63 -5.55 -2.25
N VAL A 46 -4.64 -4.81 -1.75
CA VAL A 46 -3.90 -3.84 -2.58
C VAL A 46 -3.19 -4.57 -3.72
N VAL A 47 -2.52 -5.67 -3.42
CA VAL A 47 -1.80 -6.45 -4.43
C VAL A 47 -2.78 -7.01 -5.47
N GLU A 48 -3.92 -7.54 -5.03
CA GLU A 48 -4.95 -8.04 -5.96
C GLU A 48 -5.43 -6.95 -6.92
N LEU A 49 -5.74 -5.77 -6.40
CA LEU A 49 -6.17 -4.65 -7.23
C LEU A 49 -5.08 -4.22 -8.19
N LEU A 50 -3.85 -4.19 -7.71
CA LEU A 50 -2.70 -3.81 -8.53
C LEU A 50 -2.54 -4.76 -9.70
N GLU A 51 -2.63 -6.07 -9.43
CA GLU A 51 -2.52 -7.09 -10.48
C GLU A 51 -3.63 -6.99 -11.52
N LYS A 52 -4.83 -6.59 -11.10
CA LYS A 52 -5.96 -6.40 -12.01
C LYS A 52 -5.84 -5.12 -12.84
N THR A 53 -5.17 -4.12 -12.31
CA THR A 53 -5.04 -2.80 -12.93
C THR A 53 -3.89 -2.74 -13.93
N LEU A 54 -2.79 -3.44 -13.63
CA LEU A 54 -1.59 -3.40 -14.47
C LEU A 54 -1.78 -4.17 -15.77
N LYS A 55 -1.19 -3.65 -16.83
CA LYS A 55 -1.09 -4.37 -18.11
C LYS A 55 -0.03 -5.47 -17.98
N PRO A 56 -0.06 -6.49 -18.85
CA PRO A 56 1.00 -7.49 -18.87
C PRO A 56 2.37 -6.82 -19.00
N ASP A 57 3.32 -7.23 -18.17
CA ASP A 57 4.70 -6.73 -18.16
C ASP A 57 4.86 -5.28 -17.68
N GLU A 58 3.78 -4.65 -17.23
CA GLU A 58 3.87 -3.31 -16.68
C GLU A 58 4.45 -3.37 -15.27
N ILE A 59 5.43 -2.49 -14.97
CA ILE A 59 6.01 -2.37 -13.63
C ILE A 59 5.31 -1.21 -12.92
N PRO A 60 4.69 -1.45 -11.75
CA PRO A 60 4.00 -0.37 -11.04
C PRO A 60 4.99 0.61 -10.42
N THR A 61 4.53 1.84 -10.23
CA THR A 61 5.29 2.84 -9.48
C THR A 61 4.86 2.82 -8.01
N VAL A 62 5.73 3.30 -7.14
CA VAL A 62 5.40 3.45 -5.73
C VAL A 62 4.12 4.27 -5.55
N GLU A 63 3.96 5.33 -6.33
CA GLU A 63 2.79 6.20 -6.23
C GLU A 63 1.50 5.51 -6.60
N GLN A 64 1.53 4.64 -7.63
CA GLN A 64 0.36 3.83 -7.97
C GLN A 64 -0.03 2.90 -6.82
N VAL A 65 0.96 2.28 -6.19
CA VAL A 65 0.72 1.41 -5.04
C VAL A 65 0.12 2.20 -3.88
N GLN A 66 0.69 3.37 -3.58
CA GLN A 66 0.21 4.23 -2.50
C GLN A 66 -1.22 4.70 -2.74
N ASP A 67 -1.57 5.03 -3.98
CA ASP A 67 -2.95 5.41 -4.31
C ASP A 67 -3.92 4.25 -4.06
N LEU A 68 -3.52 3.02 -4.37
CA LEU A 68 -4.35 1.86 -4.12
C LEU A 68 -4.47 1.55 -2.63
N VAL A 69 -3.42 1.78 -1.84
CA VAL A 69 -3.48 1.63 -0.39
C VAL A 69 -4.56 2.56 0.18
N GLU A 70 -4.54 3.83 -0.23
CA GLU A 70 -5.55 4.79 0.22
C GLU A 70 -6.96 4.33 -0.15
N LYS A 71 -7.12 3.89 -1.39
CA LYS A 71 -8.41 3.42 -1.89
C LYS A 71 -8.92 2.22 -1.08
N VAL A 72 -8.08 1.24 -0.84
CA VAL A 72 -8.46 0.04 -0.07
C VAL A 72 -8.85 0.41 1.36
N LEU A 73 -8.08 1.29 2.00
CA LEU A 73 -8.38 1.72 3.36
C LEU A 73 -9.75 2.41 3.43
N VAL A 74 -10.03 3.32 2.50
CA VAL A 74 -11.29 4.03 2.46
C VAL A 74 -12.46 3.08 2.16
N GLU A 75 -12.29 2.19 1.18
CA GLU A 75 -13.35 1.26 0.80
C GLU A 75 -13.68 0.26 1.91
N ASN A 76 -12.74 -0.03 2.79
CA ASN A 76 -12.97 -0.88 3.95
C ASN A 76 -13.39 -0.10 5.20
N GLY A 77 -13.62 1.20 5.07
CA GLY A 77 -14.11 2.03 6.17
C GLY A 77 -13.04 2.47 7.18
N HIS A 78 -11.76 2.28 6.86
CA HIS A 78 -10.67 2.63 7.76
C HIS A 78 -10.21 4.08 7.50
N TYR A 79 -11.11 5.03 7.74
CA TYR A 79 -10.88 6.43 7.39
C TYR A 79 -9.76 7.09 8.20
N LYS A 80 -9.68 6.78 9.49
CA LYS A 80 -8.61 7.35 10.34
C LYS A 80 -7.25 6.83 9.91
N THR A 81 -7.18 5.53 9.61
CA THR A 81 -5.94 4.93 9.13
C THR A 81 -5.56 5.49 7.76
N ALA A 82 -6.54 5.69 6.89
CA ALA A 82 -6.30 6.28 5.57
C ALA A 82 -5.71 7.68 5.71
N LYS A 83 -6.27 8.49 6.59
CA LYS A 83 -5.77 9.85 6.83
C LYS A 83 -4.33 9.83 7.35
N ALA A 84 -4.05 8.95 8.30
CA ALA A 84 -2.70 8.78 8.83
C ALA A 84 -1.73 8.32 7.75
N TYR A 85 -2.16 7.40 6.88
CA TYR A 85 -1.34 6.91 5.79
C TYR A 85 -1.02 8.01 4.77
N ILE A 86 -1.98 8.87 4.45
CA ILE A 86 -1.78 10.01 3.55
C ILE A 86 -0.68 10.92 4.11
N THR A 87 -0.72 11.20 5.40
CA THR A 87 0.31 12.00 6.06
C THR A 87 1.66 11.31 6.00
N TYR A 88 1.70 10.00 6.25
CA TYR A 88 2.90 9.19 6.20
C TYR A 88 3.57 9.24 4.82
N ARG A 89 2.80 9.01 3.74
CA ARG A 89 3.35 8.99 2.39
C ARG A 89 3.87 10.35 1.95
N LYS A 90 3.26 11.42 2.46
CA LYS A 90 3.64 12.80 2.11
C LYS A 90 5.05 13.15 2.58
N TYR A 91 5.46 12.60 3.72
CA TYR A 91 6.76 12.88 4.33
C TYR A 91 7.80 11.78 4.09
N LYS A 92 7.50 10.84 3.24
CA LYS A 92 8.40 9.78 2.81
C LYS A 92 8.86 10.04 1.39
#